data_9fc4c46c3c6ead18cd26fda6d2f77085
#
_entry.id   9fc4c46c3c6ead18cd26fda6d2f77085
#
_cell.length_a   1.000
_cell.length_b   1.000
_cell.length_c   1.000
_cell.angle_alpha   90.00
_cell.angle_beta   90.00
_cell.angle_gamma   90.00
#
_symmetry.space_group_name_H-M   'P 1'
#
loop_
_entity.id
_entity.type
_entity.pdbx_description
1 polymer ?
#
loop_
_entity_poly.entity_id
_entity_poly.type
_entity_poly.pdbx_seq_one_letter_code
_entity_poly.pdbx_strand_id
1 'polypeptide(L)' 'MEIRTLRTTANQCPDIVNCSAVDVIDTHPERVYFVGKVETDPRILDAYAGRVGPGEAVFWHPAELHPEITA' A
#
# COMPACT_ATOMS: atom_id res chain seq x y z
N MET A 1 -8.95 18.72 5.49
CA MET A 1 -8.61 17.30 5.28
C MET A 1 -7.34 16.98 6.06
N GLU A 2 -7.38 15.94 6.85
CA GLU A 2 -6.25 15.53 7.68
C GLU A 2 -5.95 14.05 7.43
N ILE A 3 -4.67 13.73 7.24
CA ILE A 3 -4.18 12.39 7.00
C ILE A 3 -3.52 11.89 8.28
N ARG A 4 -3.95 10.73 8.77
CA ARG A 4 -3.33 10.08 9.92
C ARG A 4 -2.71 8.75 9.49
N THR A 5 -1.41 8.63 9.68
CA THR A 5 -0.67 7.42 9.34
C THR A 5 -0.75 6.41 10.49
N LEU A 6 -1.23 5.21 10.17
CA LEU A 6 -1.36 4.11 11.13
C LEU A 6 -0.11 3.23 11.15
N ARG A 7 0.49 3.01 9.98
CA ARG A 7 1.68 2.18 9.80
C ARG A 7 2.54 2.82 8.71
N THR A 8 3.86 2.72 8.86
CA THR A 8 4.78 3.25 7.86
C THR A 8 6.15 2.61 7.98
N THR A 9 6.87 2.57 6.86
CA THR A 9 8.30 2.21 6.84
C THR A 9 9.20 3.44 7.00
N ALA A 10 8.66 4.59 7.40
CA ALA A 10 9.40 5.85 7.50
C ALA A 10 10.64 5.76 8.40
N ASN A 11 10.62 4.89 9.42
CA ASN A 11 11.78 4.67 10.30
C ASN A 11 12.98 4.07 9.57
N GLN A 12 12.75 3.47 8.40
CA GLN A 12 13.75 2.80 7.58
C GLN A 12 14.08 3.58 6.33
N CYS A 13 13.44 4.73 6.14
CA CYS A 13 13.60 5.57 4.96
C CYS A 13 14.33 6.84 5.32
N PRO A 14 15.22 7.36 4.44
CA PRO A 14 15.89 8.64 4.67
C PRO A 14 14.93 9.83 4.62
N ASP A 15 13.80 9.69 3.93
CA ASP A 15 12.73 10.68 3.89
C ASP A 15 11.39 9.96 3.79
N ILE A 16 10.26 10.72 3.83
CA ILE A 16 8.93 10.12 3.79
C ILE A 16 8.45 9.80 2.37
N VAL A 17 9.14 10.29 1.37
CA VAL A 17 8.84 9.96 -0.03
C VAL A 17 9.37 8.56 -0.31
N ASN A 18 8.59 7.74 -0.99
CA ASN A 18 8.89 6.33 -1.30
C ASN A 18 8.79 5.38 -0.09
N CYS A 19 8.28 5.85 1.04
CA CYS A 19 7.99 4.96 2.16
C CYS A 19 6.56 4.45 2.06
N SER A 20 6.38 3.15 2.25
CA SER A 20 5.05 2.55 2.28
C SER A 20 4.32 2.96 3.55
N ALA A 21 3.01 3.11 3.45
CA ALA A 21 2.18 3.57 4.56
C ALA A 21 0.76 3.04 4.47
N VAL A 22 0.10 2.97 5.62
CA VAL A 22 -1.34 2.73 5.75
C VAL A 22 -1.91 3.94 6.48
N ASP A 23 -2.84 4.62 5.83
CA ASP A 23 -3.39 5.89 6.31
C ASP A 23 -4.91 5.86 6.39
N VAL A 24 -5.46 6.74 7.23
CA VAL A 24 -6.87 7.09 7.21
C VAL A 24 -7.00 8.60 6.99
N ILE A 25 -8.08 9.02 6.35
CA ILE A 25 -8.35 10.42 6.07
C ILE A 25 -9.72 10.79 6.66
N ASP A 26 -9.78 11.88 7.39
CA ASP A 26 -10.97 12.30 8.12
C ASP A 26 -12.18 12.55 7.22
N THR A 27 -11.95 13.01 5.98
CA THR A 27 -13.03 13.28 5.03
C THR A 27 -13.64 12.03 4.40
N HIS A 28 -12.97 10.89 4.55
CA HIS A 28 -13.43 9.60 3.98
C HIS A 28 -13.25 8.48 5.01
N PRO A 29 -14.03 8.50 6.11
CA PRO A 29 -13.84 7.54 7.20
C PRO A 29 -14.13 6.09 6.82
N GLU A 30 -14.83 5.86 5.70
CA GLU A 30 -15.14 4.52 5.18
C GLU A 30 -13.98 3.88 4.41
N ARG A 31 -12.85 4.60 4.27
CA ARG A 31 -11.72 4.15 3.46
C ARG A 31 -10.46 3.99 4.29
N VAL A 32 -9.63 3.07 3.87
CA VAL A 32 -8.24 2.96 4.32
C VAL A 32 -7.37 3.19 3.08
N TYR A 33 -6.43 4.10 3.21
CA TYR A 33 -5.56 4.47 2.09
C TYR A 33 -4.18 3.84 2.26
N PHE A 34 -3.59 3.46 1.13
CA PHE A 34 -2.29 2.82 1.10
C PHE A 34 -1.34 3.60 0.20
N VAL A 35 -0.13 3.84 0.67
CA VAL A 35 1.00 4.20 -0.18
C VAL A 35 1.85 2.94 -0.29
N GLY A 36 1.96 2.39 -1.48
CA GLY A 36 2.69 1.15 -1.71
C GLY A 36 3.48 1.22 -2.99
N LYS A 37 4.27 0.19 -3.24
CA LYS A 37 5.00 0.05 -4.49
C LYS A 37 4.08 -0.53 -5.56
N VAL A 38 4.09 0.08 -6.74
CA VAL A 38 3.37 -0.48 -7.89
C VAL A 38 4.13 -1.71 -8.39
N GLU A 39 3.42 -2.82 -8.55
CA GLU A 39 4.04 -4.04 -9.07
C GLU A 39 4.42 -3.86 -10.54
N THR A 40 5.63 -4.25 -10.89
CA THR A 40 6.16 -4.13 -12.25
C THR A 40 6.66 -5.46 -12.82
N ASP A 41 6.73 -6.53 -12.02
CA ASP A 41 7.16 -7.84 -12.50
C ASP A 41 6.08 -8.42 -13.42
N PRO A 42 6.37 -8.64 -14.72
CA PRO A 42 5.36 -9.13 -15.67
C PRO A 42 4.81 -10.51 -15.32
N ARG A 43 5.57 -11.35 -14.61
CA ARG A 43 5.09 -12.66 -14.20
C ARG A 43 4.01 -12.57 -13.14
N ILE A 44 4.19 -11.62 -12.21
CA ILE A 44 3.20 -11.35 -11.16
C ILE A 44 1.98 -10.68 -11.76
N LEU A 45 2.18 -9.66 -12.60
CA LEU A 45 1.07 -8.98 -13.26
C LEU A 45 0.25 -9.95 -14.13
N ASP A 46 0.90 -10.86 -14.80
CA ASP A 46 0.23 -11.87 -15.61
C ASP A 46 -0.63 -12.81 -14.76
N ALA A 47 -0.13 -13.19 -13.59
CA ALA A 47 -0.89 -14.03 -12.65
C ALA A 47 -2.16 -13.32 -12.14
N TYR A 48 -2.16 -12.00 -12.09
CA TYR A 48 -3.30 -11.21 -11.63
C TYR A 48 -4.21 -10.71 -12.76
N ALA A 49 -3.87 -10.97 -14.03
CA ALA A 49 -4.56 -10.38 -15.18
C ALA A 49 -6.09 -10.54 -15.17
N GLY A 50 -6.59 -11.68 -14.66
CA GLY A 50 -8.03 -11.93 -14.57
C GLY A 50 -8.70 -11.38 -13.31
N ARG A 51 -7.96 -10.67 -12.45
CA ARG A 51 -8.42 -10.22 -11.14
C ARG A 51 -8.39 -8.71 -10.97
N VAL A 52 -7.78 -7.99 -11.90
CA VAL A 52 -7.62 -6.54 -11.84
C VAL A 52 -8.55 -5.92 -12.87
N GLY A 53 -9.46 -5.10 -12.40
CA GLY A 53 -10.44 -4.41 -13.25
C GLY A 53 -10.03 -2.97 -13.57
N PRO A 54 -10.87 -2.25 -14.33
CA PRO A 54 -10.63 -0.84 -14.65
C PRO A 54 -10.51 -0.01 -13.37
N GLY A 55 -9.50 0.84 -13.31
CA GLY A 55 -9.25 1.68 -12.14
C GLY A 55 -8.56 0.98 -10.98
N GLU A 56 -8.17 -0.27 -11.17
CA GLU A 56 -7.43 -1.04 -10.16
C GLU A 56 -6.00 -1.29 -10.61
N ALA A 57 -5.14 -1.62 -9.66
CA ALA A 57 -3.76 -1.97 -9.94
C ALA A 57 -3.24 -2.92 -8.87
N VAL A 58 -2.13 -3.62 -9.17
CA VAL A 58 -1.46 -4.46 -8.20
C VAL A 58 -0.38 -3.65 -7.49
N PHE A 59 -0.48 -3.56 -6.17
CA PHE A 59 0.52 -2.90 -5.32
C PHE A 59 1.07 -3.92 -4.34
N TRP A 60 2.22 -3.61 -3.77
CA TRP A 60 2.73 -4.40 -2.67
C TRP A 60 3.25 -3.51 -1.55
N HIS A 61 3.21 -4.05 -0.33
CA HIS A 61 3.82 -3.49 0.87
C HIS A 61 4.88 -4.45 1.39
N PRO A 62 5.93 -3.95 2.05
CA PRO A 62 6.79 -4.84 2.82
C PRO A 62 5.94 -5.66 3.80
N ALA A 63 6.21 -6.95 3.89
CA ALA A 63 5.44 -7.85 4.75
C ALA A 63 5.42 -7.40 6.21
N GLU A 64 6.47 -6.73 6.66
CA GLU A 64 6.59 -6.21 8.03
C GLU A 64 5.50 -5.21 8.42
N LEU A 65 4.86 -4.55 7.44
CA LEU A 65 3.73 -3.67 7.71
C LEU A 65 2.44 -4.42 8.04
N HIS A 66 2.39 -5.71 7.77
CA HIS A 66 1.20 -6.54 7.96
C HIS A 66 1.52 -7.84 8.70
N PRO A 67 2.07 -7.75 9.92
CA PRO A 67 2.46 -8.95 10.67
C PRO A 67 1.29 -9.87 10.99
N GLU A 68 0.08 -9.33 11.10
CA GLU A 68 -1.13 -10.11 11.35
C GLU A 68 -1.50 -11.04 10.17
N ILE A 69 -1.00 -10.74 8.98
CA ILE A 69 -1.26 -11.56 7.79
C ILE A 69 -0.11 -12.53 7.52
N THR A 70 1.12 -12.09 7.81
CA THR A 70 2.34 -12.79 7.41
C THR A 70 3.00 -13.58 8.55
N ALA A 71 2.44 -13.53 9.73
CA ALA A 71 2.95 -14.23 10.91
C ALA A 71 2.83 -15.75 10.76
#